data_aebffdbf78d3eaa55c8b83f54155edf0
#
_entry.id   aebffdbf78d3eaa55c8b83f54155edf0
#
_cell.length_a   1.000
_cell.length_b   1.000
_cell.length_c   1.000
_cell.angle_alpha   90.00
_cell.angle_beta   90.00
_cell.angle_gamma   90.00
#
_symmetry.space_group_name_H-M   'P 1'
#
loop_
_entity.id
_entity.type
_entity.pdbx_description
1 polymer ?
#
loop_
_entity_poly.entity_id
_entity_poly.type
_entity_poly.pdbx_seq_one_letter_code
_entity_poly.pdbx_strand_id
1 'polypeptide(L)'
;MGINVVTHNRDDHAKNFAFVMDAAGGWSLSPAYDIGFSPGPGGEHTMTVMGEGRAPTREHALALAKQFDINPKDAAGIIDEVNAAAAKWPRFADEAGCMKKTAREIGSHIVAM
;
A
#
# COMPACT_ATOMS: atom_id res chain seq x y z
N MET A 1 2.35 4.09 0.38
CA MET A 1 3.12 3.11 -0.41
C MET A 1 2.93 1.67 0.10
N GLY A 2 3.30 1.32 1.32
CA GLY A 2 3.23 -0.07 1.81
C GLY A 2 1.87 -0.75 1.64
N ILE A 3 0.78 -0.05 1.89
CA ILE A 3 -0.57 -0.59 1.68
C ILE A 3 -0.80 -0.96 0.21
N ASN A 4 -0.39 -0.12 -0.74
CA ASN A 4 -0.56 -0.39 -2.16
C ASN A 4 0.20 -1.65 -2.59
N VAL A 5 1.40 -1.87 -2.07
CA VAL A 5 2.20 -3.06 -2.36
C VAL A 5 1.50 -4.31 -1.83
N VAL A 6 1.14 -4.33 -0.55
CA VAL A 6 0.54 -5.51 0.11
C VAL A 6 -0.83 -5.85 -0.46
N THR A 7 -1.66 -4.86 -0.79
CA THR A 7 -3.02 -5.05 -1.29
C THR A 7 -3.12 -5.14 -2.82
N HIS A 8 -2.00 -5.18 -3.53
CA HIS A 8 -1.98 -5.20 -4.99
C HIS A 8 -2.75 -4.04 -5.64
N ASN A 9 -2.63 -2.83 -5.07
CA ASN A 9 -3.06 -1.63 -5.76
C ASN A 9 -1.94 -1.15 -6.69
N ARG A 10 -1.89 -1.70 -7.89
CA ARG A 10 -0.81 -1.44 -8.85
C ARG A 10 -1.04 -0.22 -9.74
N ASP A 11 -2.19 0.41 -9.64
CA ASP A 11 -2.46 1.73 -10.23
C ASP A 11 -2.08 2.85 -9.25
N ASP A 12 -0.93 2.69 -8.61
CA ASP A 12 -0.38 3.53 -7.55
C ASP A 12 0.51 4.67 -8.07
N HIS A 13 0.06 5.39 -9.07
CA HIS A 13 0.84 6.49 -9.66
C HIS A 13 0.95 7.71 -8.71
N ALA A 14 1.93 8.56 -8.99
CA ALA A 14 2.25 9.72 -8.14
C ALA A 14 1.09 10.71 -7.96
N LYS A 15 0.13 10.76 -8.89
CA LYS A 15 -1.07 11.60 -8.80
C LYS A 15 -2.08 11.15 -7.73
N ASN A 16 -1.92 9.95 -7.17
CA ASN A 16 -2.73 9.43 -6.06
C ASN A 16 -2.19 9.85 -4.69
N PHE A 17 -1.25 10.78 -4.66
CA PHE A 17 -0.72 11.40 -3.44
C PHE A 17 -0.92 12.92 -3.54
N ALA A 18 -1.42 13.52 -2.48
CA ALA A 18 -1.67 14.94 -2.42
C ALA A 18 -1.34 15.51 -1.04
N PHE A 19 -1.09 16.80 -0.98
CA PHE A 19 -0.94 17.52 0.26
C PHE A 19 -2.13 18.49 0.43
N VAL A 20 -2.51 18.69 1.68
CA VAL A 20 -3.55 19.65 2.05
C VAL A 20 -2.94 20.73 2.93
N MET A 21 -3.43 21.95 2.80
CA MET A 21 -3.05 23.08 3.63
C MET A 21 -4.22 23.45 4.55
N ASP A 22 -3.95 23.54 5.83
CA ASP A 22 -4.94 24.02 6.80
C ASP A 22 -5.12 25.53 6.75
N ALA A 23 -6.07 26.06 7.53
CA ALA A 23 -6.35 27.48 7.59
C ALA A 23 -5.21 28.33 8.14
N ALA A 24 -4.27 27.73 8.88
CA ALA A 24 -3.09 28.37 9.42
C ALA A 24 -1.87 28.33 8.47
N GLY A 25 -2.01 27.71 7.29
CA GLY A 25 -0.94 27.55 6.30
C GLY A 25 -0.04 26.35 6.53
N GLY A 26 -0.39 25.43 7.45
CA GLY A 26 0.31 24.17 7.69
C GLY A 26 0.02 23.14 6.61
N TRP A 27 1.07 22.54 6.04
CA TRP A 27 0.95 21.48 5.02
C TRP A 27 1.05 20.11 5.66
N SER A 28 0.20 19.19 5.21
CA SER A 28 0.24 17.78 5.59
C SER A 28 -0.15 16.87 4.42
N LEU A 29 0.23 15.59 4.49
CA LEU A 29 -0.24 14.61 3.52
C LEU A 29 -1.76 14.49 3.63
N SER A 30 -2.45 14.46 2.49
CA SER A 30 -3.90 14.23 2.47
C SER A 30 -4.27 12.86 3.03
N PRO A 31 -5.52 12.66 3.49
CA PRO A 31 -6.05 11.31 3.66
C PRO A 31 -5.82 10.48 2.41
N ALA A 32 -5.62 9.18 2.59
CA ALA A 32 -5.47 8.26 1.47
C ALA A 32 -6.74 8.20 0.62
N TYR A 33 -6.57 8.18 -0.69
CA TYR A 33 -7.67 8.06 -1.65
C TYR A 33 -7.26 7.16 -2.81
N ASP A 34 -8.23 6.73 -3.60
CA ASP A 34 -8.02 5.84 -4.76
C ASP A 34 -7.28 4.55 -4.38
N ILE A 35 -7.61 4.00 -3.21
CA ILE A 35 -7.09 2.73 -2.74
C ILE A 35 -8.05 1.61 -3.14
N GLY A 36 -7.59 0.72 -4.00
CA GLY A 36 -8.37 -0.41 -4.47
C GLY A 36 -7.48 -1.51 -5.01
N PHE A 37 -8.07 -2.66 -5.29
CA PHE A 37 -7.36 -3.71 -6.00
C PHE A 37 -7.20 -3.34 -7.47
N SER A 38 -5.98 -3.43 -7.98
CA SER A 38 -5.68 -3.24 -9.41
C SER A 38 -4.52 -4.14 -9.81
N PRO A 39 -4.68 -4.96 -10.87
CA PRO A 39 -3.57 -5.77 -11.37
C PRO A 39 -2.43 -4.95 -12.00
N GLY A 40 -2.70 -3.68 -12.28
CA GLY A 40 -1.76 -2.76 -12.93
C GLY A 40 -1.52 -3.03 -14.41
N PRO A 41 -1.07 -2.04 -15.16
CA PRO A 41 -0.67 -2.23 -16.54
C PRO A 41 0.57 -3.13 -16.61
N GLY A 42 0.50 -4.22 -17.39
CA GLY A 42 1.59 -5.18 -17.50
C GLY A 42 1.88 -6.01 -16.25
N GLY A 43 1.00 -5.96 -15.24
CA GLY A 43 1.18 -6.70 -14.00
C GLY A 43 2.25 -6.13 -13.07
N GLU A 44 2.51 -4.83 -13.14
CA GLU A 44 3.49 -4.13 -12.32
C GLU A 44 2.87 -2.93 -11.60
N HIS A 45 3.48 -2.52 -10.50
CA HIS A 45 3.19 -1.24 -9.86
C HIS A 45 3.59 -0.08 -10.76
N THR A 46 2.81 0.96 -10.78
CA THR A 46 3.13 2.20 -11.51
C THR A 46 4.28 2.95 -10.82
N MET A 47 4.35 2.88 -9.50
CA MET A 47 5.50 3.34 -8.72
C MET A 47 6.37 2.16 -8.31
N THR A 48 7.69 2.30 -8.50
CA THR A 48 8.64 1.29 -8.06
C THR A 48 9.13 1.54 -6.64
N VAL A 49 9.53 0.48 -5.96
CA VAL A 49 10.20 0.55 -4.66
C VAL A 49 11.65 0.12 -4.85
N MET A 50 12.58 1.05 -4.79
CA MET A 50 14.01 0.81 -5.09
C MET A 50 14.22 0.16 -6.47
N GLY A 51 13.44 0.59 -7.48
CA GLY A 51 13.49 0.07 -8.84
C GLY A 51 12.68 -1.21 -9.09
N GLU A 52 12.12 -1.83 -8.04
CA GLU A 52 11.28 -3.02 -8.16
C GLU A 52 9.81 -2.64 -8.32
N GLY A 53 9.19 -3.05 -9.41
CA GLY A 53 7.78 -2.76 -9.71
C GLY A 53 6.86 -3.98 -9.69
N ARG A 54 7.38 -5.20 -9.82
CA ARG A 54 6.58 -6.42 -9.89
C ARG A 54 6.25 -7.01 -8.54
N ALA A 55 7.28 -7.17 -7.72
CA ALA A 55 7.17 -7.84 -6.43
C ALA A 55 8.04 -7.14 -5.36
N PRO A 56 7.72 -5.90 -4.99
CA PRO A 56 8.43 -5.24 -3.91
C PRO A 56 8.36 -6.05 -2.62
N THR A 57 9.51 -6.28 -2.00
CA THR A 57 9.64 -7.06 -0.78
C THR A 57 9.89 -6.17 0.44
N ARG A 58 9.85 -6.78 1.63
CA ARG A 58 10.26 -6.12 2.87
C ARG A 58 11.66 -5.50 2.78
N GLU A 59 12.60 -6.17 2.13
CA GLU A 59 13.96 -5.67 1.95
C GLU A 59 14.00 -4.39 1.11
N HIS A 60 13.23 -4.33 0.02
CA HIS A 60 13.08 -3.11 -0.78
C HIS A 60 12.49 -1.96 0.05
N ALA A 61 11.46 -2.23 0.84
CA ALA A 61 10.83 -1.22 1.69
C ALA A 61 11.79 -0.70 2.78
N LEU A 62 12.56 -1.58 3.42
CA LEU A 62 13.56 -1.20 4.42
C LEU A 62 14.73 -0.43 3.80
N ALA A 63 15.16 -0.79 2.59
CA ALA A 63 16.19 -0.05 1.86
C ALA A 63 15.72 1.36 1.51
N LEU A 64 14.47 1.51 1.08
CA LEU A 64 13.86 2.82 0.84
C LEU A 64 13.79 3.66 2.12
N ALA A 65 13.35 3.06 3.22
CA ALA A 65 13.30 3.73 4.52
C ALA A 65 14.67 4.26 4.94
N LYS A 66 15.71 3.47 4.74
CA LYS A 66 17.10 3.88 5.00
C LYS A 66 17.52 5.08 4.14
N GLN A 67 17.12 5.13 2.88
CA GLN A 67 17.43 6.26 1.98
C GLN A 67 16.81 7.56 2.47
N PHE A 68 15.67 7.50 3.16
CA PHE A 68 14.99 8.67 3.74
C PHE A 68 15.24 8.86 5.24
N ASP A 69 16.29 8.25 5.78
CA ASP A 69 16.68 8.34 7.20
C ASP A 69 15.57 7.93 8.20
N ILE A 70 14.69 7.02 7.78
CA ILE A 70 13.68 6.44 8.67
C ILE A 70 14.35 5.33 9.49
N ASN A 71 14.16 5.38 10.80
CA ASN A 71 14.70 4.38 11.70
C ASN A 71 14.25 2.96 11.27
N PRO A 72 15.17 1.98 11.14
CA PRO A 72 14.82 0.63 10.68
C PRO A 72 13.76 -0.06 11.53
N LYS A 73 13.77 0.17 12.84
CA LYS A 73 12.78 -0.41 13.76
C LYS A 73 11.39 0.18 13.52
N ASP A 74 11.31 1.49 13.28
CA ASP A 74 10.05 2.16 12.98
C ASP A 74 9.53 1.73 11.60
N ALA A 75 10.41 1.63 10.62
CA ALA A 75 10.05 1.13 9.29
C ALA A 75 9.52 -0.31 9.34
N ALA A 76 10.17 -1.18 10.09
CA ALA A 76 9.69 -2.55 10.30
C ALA A 76 8.32 -2.57 10.98
N GLY A 77 8.12 -1.73 12.01
CA GLY A 77 6.83 -1.60 12.70
C GLY A 77 5.71 -1.16 11.76
N ILE A 78 5.95 -0.19 10.89
CA ILE A 78 4.99 0.26 9.88
C ILE A 78 4.63 -0.88 8.92
N ILE A 79 5.61 -1.65 8.45
CA ILE A 79 5.36 -2.80 7.58
C ILE A 79 4.49 -3.84 8.31
N ASP A 80 4.77 -4.12 9.57
CA ASP A 80 4.02 -5.08 10.36
C ASP A 80 2.57 -4.61 10.59
N GLU A 81 2.33 -3.33 10.83
CA GLU A 81 0.98 -2.74 10.92
C GLU A 81 0.22 -2.89 9.60
N VAL A 82 0.85 -2.61 8.47
CA VAL A 82 0.24 -2.76 7.14
C VAL A 82 -0.11 -4.22 6.88
N ASN A 83 0.79 -5.15 7.16
CA ASN A 83 0.53 -6.59 7.01
C ASN A 83 -0.64 -7.04 7.89
N ALA A 84 -0.68 -6.61 9.14
CA ALA A 84 -1.75 -6.95 10.08
C ALA A 84 -3.11 -6.38 9.64
N ALA A 85 -3.13 -5.17 9.08
CA ALA A 85 -4.35 -4.56 8.55
C ALA A 85 -4.85 -5.31 7.31
N ALA A 86 -3.95 -5.61 6.36
CA ALA A 86 -4.28 -6.33 5.13
C ALA A 86 -4.76 -7.77 5.40
N ALA A 87 -4.23 -8.43 6.42
CA ALA A 87 -4.68 -9.77 6.84
C ALA A 87 -6.15 -9.82 7.29
N LYS A 88 -6.74 -8.66 7.63
CA LYS A 88 -8.16 -8.55 7.97
C LYS A 88 -9.08 -8.43 6.76
N TRP A 89 -8.55 -8.53 5.54
CA TRP A 89 -9.33 -8.43 4.30
C TRP A 89 -10.62 -9.25 4.29
N PRO A 90 -10.64 -10.54 4.68
CA PRO A 90 -11.89 -11.32 4.66
C PRO A 90 -13.00 -10.70 5.48
N ARG A 91 -12.67 -10.13 6.64
CA ARG A 91 -13.62 -9.42 7.49
C ARG A 91 -14.13 -8.14 6.82
N PHE A 92 -13.23 -7.31 6.30
CA PHE A 92 -13.61 -6.07 5.63
C PHE A 92 -14.45 -6.32 4.38
N ALA A 93 -14.13 -7.35 3.60
CA ALA A 93 -14.90 -7.76 2.43
C ALA A 93 -16.33 -8.20 2.83
N ASP A 94 -16.47 -8.94 3.90
CA ASP A 94 -17.77 -9.38 4.43
C ASP A 94 -18.61 -8.20 4.92
N GLU A 95 -18.01 -7.33 5.74
CA GLU A 95 -18.66 -6.11 6.26
C GLU A 95 -19.12 -5.16 5.13
N ALA A 96 -18.35 -5.09 4.04
CA ALA A 96 -18.68 -4.27 2.87
C ALA A 96 -19.70 -4.93 1.92
N GLY A 97 -20.12 -6.15 2.17
CA GLY A 97 -21.04 -6.89 1.29
C GLY A 97 -20.40 -7.35 -0.03
N CYS A 98 -19.09 -7.53 -0.06
CA CYS A 98 -18.39 -8.04 -1.23
C CYS A 98 -18.78 -9.48 -1.53
N MET A 99 -18.99 -9.81 -2.82
CA MET A 99 -19.27 -11.19 -3.22
C MET A 99 -18.14 -12.12 -2.81
N LYS A 100 -18.47 -13.30 -2.27
CA LYS A 100 -17.48 -14.26 -1.74
C LYS A 100 -16.42 -14.67 -2.78
N LYS A 101 -16.82 -14.83 -4.04
CA LYS A 101 -15.90 -15.17 -5.14
C LYS A 101 -14.87 -14.05 -5.34
N THR A 102 -15.33 -12.80 -5.44
CA THR A 102 -14.48 -11.61 -5.60
C THR A 102 -13.58 -11.40 -4.38
N ALA A 103 -14.12 -11.58 -3.18
CA ALA A 103 -13.35 -11.45 -1.95
C ALA A 103 -12.19 -12.46 -1.88
N ARG A 104 -12.42 -13.71 -2.30
CA ARG A 104 -11.39 -14.75 -2.37
C ARG A 104 -10.35 -14.47 -3.45
N GLU A 105 -10.78 -14.03 -4.62
CA GLU A 105 -9.88 -13.66 -5.72
C GLU A 105 -8.93 -12.54 -5.29
N ILE A 106 -9.45 -11.44 -4.79
CA ILE A 106 -8.64 -10.32 -4.29
C ILE A 106 -7.75 -10.78 -3.13
N GLY A 107 -8.31 -11.54 -2.19
CA GLY A 107 -7.55 -12.05 -1.05
C GLY A 107 -6.34 -12.91 -1.42
N SER A 108 -6.42 -13.62 -2.54
CA SER A 108 -5.30 -14.43 -3.05
C SER A 108 -4.11 -13.58 -3.55
N HIS A 109 -4.35 -12.31 -3.85
CA HIS A 109 -3.32 -11.37 -4.29
C HIS A 109 -2.73 -10.53 -3.14
N ILE A 110 -3.34 -10.57 -1.95
CA ILE A 110 -2.80 -9.88 -0.78
C ILE A 110 -1.62 -10.69 -0.25
N VAL A 111 -0.43 -10.09 -0.32
CA VAL A 111 0.82 -10.74 0.06
C VAL A 111 1.54 -9.88 1.08
N ALA A 112 1.77 -10.45 2.27
CA ALA A 112 2.52 -9.78 3.32
C ALA A 112 3.97 -9.50 2.88
N MET A 113 4.47 -8.34 3.24
CA MET A 113 5.90 -8.01 3.18
C MET A 113 6.62 -8.49 4.48
#